data_84b44b9ef55019c3a55213cecf6b3db5
#
_entry.id   84b44b9ef55019c3a55213cecf6b3db5
#
_cell.length_a   1.000
_cell.length_b   1.000
_cell.length_c   1.000
_cell.angle_alpha   90.00
_cell.angle_beta   90.00
_cell.angle_gamma   90.00
#
_symmetry.space_group_name_H-M   'P 1'
#
loop_
_entity.id
_entity.type
_entity.pdbx_description
1 polymer ?
#
loop_
_entity_poly.entity_id
_entity_poly.type
_entity_poly.pdbx_seq_one_letter_code
_entity_poly.pdbx_strand_id
1 'polypeptide(L)'
;RQYIASASGRLVLTEDGTKALRLPVHVATKPVSTMHAAEDTVTFTQKPSSDEAQKADTGWTKSQISLRGTEVNQGGYRSLLGAFEYGASVDRVAPTSLSLNSNVKANLQYVGASSDAPALKAAGGNADDGTLRFGISTWANWDVVSYENTFTVEIDTDGNNRADYKLVTDRAKGLDYPLVRLYGYKNGNLVELGYYPLNGAWGDVDTNMMDTNTLIMGAPLKDLGLTSANNPDIQYRVSATTQYEWGNVSETGWIKYRPFSPKLWFSGDS
;
A
#
# COMPACT_ATOMS: atom_id res chain seq x y z
N ARG A 1 19.60 -3.98 -4.36
CA ARG A 1 20.36 -4.18 -3.10
C ARG A 1 20.13 -2.99 -2.22
N GLN A 2 19.41 -3.16 -1.11
CA GLN A 2 19.31 -2.12 -0.10
C GLN A 2 20.66 -2.03 0.62
N TYR A 3 21.41 -0.98 0.37
CA TYR A 3 22.60 -0.70 1.16
C TYR A 3 22.17 0.09 2.39
N ILE A 4 22.29 -0.50 3.56
CA ILE A 4 22.23 0.25 4.81
C ILE A 4 23.57 0.95 4.96
N ALA A 5 23.60 2.23 4.63
CA ALA A 5 24.75 3.04 4.93
C ALA A 5 24.73 3.38 6.42
N SER A 6 25.80 3.12 7.12
CA SER A 6 25.95 3.53 8.51
C SER A 6 27.21 4.38 8.68
N ALA A 7 27.10 5.39 9.50
CA ALA A 7 28.23 6.20 9.94
C ALA A 7 28.32 6.23 11.45
N SER A 8 29.49 5.98 11.98
CA SER A 8 29.75 6.07 13.40
C SER A 8 30.79 7.14 13.68
N GLY A 9 30.54 7.91 14.72
CA GLY A 9 31.42 9.01 15.11
C GLY A 9 31.34 9.25 16.61
N ARG A 10 31.93 10.35 17.05
CA ARG A 10 31.88 10.82 18.42
C ARG A 10 31.59 12.30 18.43
N LEU A 11 30.65 12.69 19.27
CA LEU A 11 30.54 14.08 19.70
C LEU A 11 31.52 14.27 20.86
N VAL A 12 32.42 15.24 20.74
CA VAL A 12 33.41 15.58 21.76
C VAL A 12 33.07 16.95 22.30
N LEU A 13 32.74 17.03 23.56
CA LEU A 13 32.53 18.29 24.30
C LEU A 13 33.75 18.57 25.15
N THR A 14 34.38 19.70 24.90
CA THR A 14 35.55 20.15 25.66
C THR A 14 35.21 21.44 26.40
N GLU A 15 35.53 21.51 27.68
CA GLU A 15 35.52 22.71 28.46
C GLU A 15 36.98 23.11 28.73
N ASP A 16 37.36 24.30 28.37
CA ASP A 16 38.71 24.90 28.55
C ASP A 16 39.89 23.97 28.23
N GLY A 17 39.72 23.10 27.24
CA GLY A 17 40.81 22.28 26.71
C GLY A 17 41.26 21.09 27.53
N THR A 18 40.68 20.83 28.73
CA THR A 18 41.23 19.85 29.66
C THR A 18 40.37 18.62 29.97
N LYS A 19 39.09 18.63 29.70
CA LYS A 19 38.23 17.44 29.84
C LYS A 19 37.32 17.28 28.62
N ALA A 20 37.42 16.15 27.97
CA ALA A 20 36.56 15.82 26.86
C ALA A 20 35.49 14.79 27.28
N LEU A 21 34.24 15.19 27.27
CA LEU A 21 33.12 14.25 27.30
C LEU A 21 32.93 13.70 25.88
N ARG A 22 32.90 12.39 25.75
CA ARG A 22 32.75 11.72 24.45
C ARG A 22 31.44 10.93 24.42
N LEU A 23 30.58 11.31 23.52
CA LEU A 23 29.32 10.59 23.25
C LEU A 23 29.47 9.81 21.93
N PRO A 24 29.32 8.51 21.92
CA PRO A 24 29.25 7.76 20.66
C PRO A 24 27.99 8.17 19.91
N VAL A 25 28.13 8.37 18.60
CA VAL A 25 27.02 8.67 17.70
C VAL A 25 27.03 7.61 16.61
N HIS A 26 25.91 6.98 16.40
CA HIS A 26 25.67 6.07 15.28
C HIS A 26 24.48 6.54 14.49
N VAL A 27 24.63 6.62 13.17
CA VAL A 27 23.57 7.02 12.24
C VAL A 27 23.43 5.93 11.19
N ALA A 28 22.25 5.34 11.10
CA ALA A 28 21.84 4.52 9.97
C ALA A 28 21.07 5.43 9.00
N THR A 29 21.64 5.67 7.84
CA THR A 29 21.00 6.50 6.82
C THR A 29 20.15 5.64 5.91
N LYS A 30 18.96 6.12 5.62
CA LYS A 30 18.03 5.50 4.68
C LYS A 30 17.82 6.46 3.52
N PRO A 31 17.97 6.00 2.27
CA PRO A 31 17.61 6.82 1.14
C PRO A 31 16.10 7.06 1.15
N VAL A 32 15.68 8.31 1.06
CA VAL A 32 14.27 8.69 1.00
C VAL A 32 14.06 9.48 -0.28
N SER A 33 13.08 9.07 -1.08
CA SER A 33 12.64 9.84 -2.23
C SER A 33 11.82 11.05 -1.76
N THR A 34 12.09 12.22 -2.31
CA THR A 34 11.28 13.43 -2.12
C THR A 34 10.27 13.63 -3.24
N MET A 35 10.06 12.62 -4.07
CA MET A 35 9.11 12.67 -5.18
C MET A 35 7.70 12.94 -4.68
N HIS A 36 7.04 13.91 -5.31
CA HIS A 36 5.65 14.28 -5.05
C HIS A 36 4.97 14.72 -6.35
N ALA A 37 3.65 14.72 -6.37
CA ALA A 37 2.90 15.29 -7.48
C ALA A 37 3.18 16.79 -7.59
N ALA A 38 3.45 17.28 -8.80
CA ALA A 38 3.70 18.68 -9.04
C ALA A 38 2.45 19.55 -8.89
N GLU A 39 1.29 18.92 -8.99
CA GLU A 39 -0.04 19.51 -8.96
C GLU A 39 -0.88 18.81 -7.92
N ASP A 40 -1.59 19.58 -7.10
CA ASP A 40 -2.49 19.03 -6.07
C ASP A 40 -3.81 18.53 -6.67
N THR A 41 -4.13 18.95 -7.89
CA THR A 41 -5.38 18.63 -8.56
C THR A 41 -5.17 18.37 -10.03
N VAL A 42 -5.65 17.25 -10.51
CA VAL A 42 -5.74 16.94 -11.94
C VAL A 42 -7.21 16.98 -12.35
N THR A 43 -7.53 17.86 -13.32
CA THR A 43 -8.89 18.00 -13.82
C THR A 43 -9.06 17.20 -15.10
N PHE A 44 -10.05 16.34 -15.12
CA PHE A 44 -10.48 15.62 -16.32
C PHE A 44 -11.58 16.40 -17.01
N THR A 45 -11.42 16.68 -18.29
CA THR A 45 -12.40 17.42 -19.10
C THR A 45 -13.59 16.57 -19.49
N GLN A 46 -13.42 15.25 -19.42
CA GLN A 46 -14.44 14.29 -19.82
C GLN A 46 -14.40 13.07 -18.89
N LYS A 47 -15.56 12.60 -18.49
CA LYS A 47 -15.76 11.39 -17.68
C LYS A 47 -16.91 10.59 -18.27
N PRO A 48 -17.00 9.28 -17.99
CA PRO A 48 -18.16 8.50 -18.40
C PRO A 48 -19.46 9.13 -17.93
N SER A 49 -20.46 9.20 -18.82
CA SER A 49 -21.75 9.82 -18.53
C SER A 49 -22.70 8.92 -17.74
N SER A 50 -22.41 7.63 -17.71
CA SER A 50 -23.23 6.63 -17.02
C SER A 50 -22.38 5.46 -16.51
N ASP A 51 -22.97 4.63 -15.66
CA ASP A 51 -22.34 3.39 -15.21
C ASP A 51 -22.07 2.41 -16.36
N GLU A 52 -22.96 2.37 -17.35
CA GLU A 52 -22.79 1.54 -18.54
C GLU A 52 -21.59 2.02 -19.37
N ALA A 53 -21.45 3.32 -19.57
CA ALA A 53 -20.30 3.90 -20.26
C ALA A 53 -18.98 3.63 -19.50
N GLN A 54 -19.01 3.68 -18.18
CA GLN A 54 -17.85 3.33 -17.33
C GLN A 54 -17.49 1.85 -17.49
N LYS A 55 -18.47 0.95 -17.41
CA LYS A 55 -18.27 -0.49 -17.58
C LYS A 55 -17.79 -0.85 -18.98
N ALA A 56 -18.23 -0.11 -19.99
CA ALA A 56 -17.80 -0.26 -21.38
C ALA A 56 -16.43 0.39 -21.66
N ASP A 57 -15.81 1.02 -20.66
CA ASP A 57 -14.52 1.74 -20.79
C ASP A 57 -14.54 2.82 -21.87
N THR A 58 -15.63 3.57 -21.91
CA THR A 58 -15.84 4.64 -22.87
C THR A 58 -16.01 6.00 -22.21
N GLY A 59 -15.67 7.06 -22.93
CA GLY A 59 -15.85 8.43 -22.45
C GLY A 59 -14.79 8.93 -21.48
N TRP A 60 -13.65 8.25 -21.37
CA TRP A 60 -12.52 8.66 -20.52
C TRP A 60 -11.63 9.68 -21.23
N THR A 61 -11.15 10.64 -20.46
CA THR A 61 -10.11 11.58 -20.90
C THR A 61 -8.77 11.19 -20.27
N LYS A 62 -7.73 11.12 -21.09
CA LYS A 62 -6.36 10.93 -20.61
C LYS A 62 -5.79 12.25 -20.10
N SER A 63 -5.10 12.19 -18.98
CA SER A 63 -4.32 13.30 -18.42
C SER A 63 -2.98 12.78 -17.91
N GLN A 64 -2.03 13.68 -17.69
CA GLN A 64 -0.72 13.34 -17.14
C GLN A 64 -0.58 13.94 -15.75
N ILE A 65 0.04 13.18 -14.86
CA ILE A 65 0.47 13.68 -13.55
C ILE A 65 1.97 13.86 -13.61
N SER A 66 2.42 15.11 -13.47
CA SER A 66 3.85 15.40 -13.38
C SER A 66 4.34 15.14 -11.97
N LEU A 67 5.49 14.49 -11.86
CA LEU A 67 6.17 14.27 -10.58
C LEU A 67 7.39 15.19 -10.48
N ARG A 68 7.61 15.72 -9.30
CA ARG A 68 8.79 16.53 -8.97
C ARG A 68 9.43 16.02 -7.69
N GLY A 69 10.72 16.19 -7.59
CA GLY A 69 11.49 15.83 -6.40
C GLY A 69 12.96 15.66 -6.71
N THR A 70 13.76 15.55 -5.67
CA THR A 70 15.17 15.20 -5.82
C THR A 70 15.28 13.70 -5.96
N GLU A 71 15.91 13.28 -7.02
CA GLU A 71 16.20 11.88 -7.26
C GLU A 71 17.18 11.36 -6.22
N VAL A 72 16.81 10.27 -5.56
CA VAL A 72 17.79 9.39 -4.92
C VAL A 72 18.36 8.53 -6.04
N ASN A 73 18.95 9.15 -7.04
CA ASN A 73 19.38 8.38 -8.18
C ASN A 73 20.74 8.77 -8.67
N GLN A 74 21.70 8.06 -8.16
CA GLN A 74 22.86 7.78 -8.98
C GLN A 74 23.25 6.32 -8.69
N GLY A 75 22.80 5.41 -9.49
CA GLY A 75 23.25 4.04 -9.42
C GLY A 75 22.22 2.96 -9.12
N GLY A 76 20.96 3.11 -9.55
CA GLY A 76 20.03 2.00 -9.63
C GLY A 76 18.97 1.89 -8.53
N TYR A 77 18.67 2.95 -7.82
CA TYR A 77 17.46 3.01 -6.99
C TYR A 77 16.23 3.25 -7.88
N ARG A 78 15.19 2.46 -7.66
CA ARG A 78 13.89 2.66 -8.27
C ARG A 78 12.88 2.81 -7.15
N SER A 79 12.19 3.94 -7.11
CA SER A 79 11.03 4.13 -6.25
C SER A 79 9.79 3.64 -6.99
N LEU A 80 9.01 2.76 -6.37
CA LEU A 80 7.73 2.37 -6.89
C LEU A 80 6.69 3.42 -6.52
N LEU A 81 5.97 3.89 -7.53
CA LEU A 81 4.83 4.77 -7.34
C LEU A 81 3.55 3.98 -7.59
N GLY A 82 2.63 4.06 -6.65
CA GLY A 82 1.28 3.55 -6.79
C GLY A 82 0.30 4.70 -6.77
N ALA A 83 -0.64 4.71 -7.71
CA ALA A 83 -1.77 5.62 -7.68
C ALA A 83 -3.04 4.82 -7.51
N PHE A 84 -3.94 5.31 -6.66
CA PHE A 84 -5.11 4.58 -6.21
C PHE A 84 -6.36 5.44 -6.33
N GLU A 85 -7.45 4.83 -6.78
CA GLU A 85 -8.77 5.45 -6.63
C GLU A 85 -9.04 5.57 -5.12
N TYR A 86 -9.35 6.79 -4.68
CA TYR A 86 -9.63 7.07 -3.28
C TYR A 86 -10.86 6.29 -2.80
N GLY A 87 -10.69 5.56 -1.72
CA GLY A 87 -11.73 4.77 -1.11
C GLY A 87 -12.31 5.42 0.15
N ALA A 88 -11.46 5.65 1.14
CA ALA A 88 -11.87 6.24 2.41
C ALA A 88 -10.70 6.93 3.13
N SER A 89 -11.05 7.86 4.02
CA SER A 89 -10.19 8.36 5.08
C SER A 89 -10.73 7.94 6.44
N VAL A 90 -9.85 7.76 7.39
CA VAL A 90 -10.18 7.47 8.79
C VAL A 90 -9.60 8.57 9.67
N ASP A 91 -10.43 9.09 10.56
CA ASP A 91 -10.01 10.15 11.46
C ASP A 91 -8.92 9.66 12.42
N ARG A 92 -8.00 10.55 12.71
CA ARG A 92 -6.94 10.25 13.66
C ARG A 92 -7.51 10.05 15.05
N VAL A 93 -7.30 8.86 15.60
CA VAL A 93 -7.57 8.61 17.01
C VAL A 93 -6.51 9.32 17.85
N ALA A 94 -6.95 10.22 18.74
CA ALA A 94 -6.04 10.92 19.61
C ALA A 94 -5.33 9.91 20.53
N PRO A 95 -3.98 9.97 20.64
CA PRO A 95 -3.27 9.11 21.58
C PRO A 95 -3.72 9.45 23.00
N THR A 96 -4.13 8.42 23.74
CA THR A 96 -4.34 8.56 25.19
C THR A 96 -3.01 8.38 25.91
N SER A 97 -2.90 8.80 27.14
CA SER A 97 -1.69 8.58 27.96
C SER A 97 -1.33 7.10 28.16
N LEU A 98 -2.26 6.20 27.84
CA LEU A 98 -2.09 4.76 27.90
C LEU A 98 -1.92 4.12 26.50
N SER A 99 -2.01 4.90 25.42
CA SER A 99 -1.81 4.38 24.06
C SER A 99 -0.36 3.98 23.86
N LEU A 100 -0.16 2.73 23.51
CA LEU A 100 1.13 2.25 23.05
C LEU A 100 1.45 2.88 21.70
N ASN A 101 2.74 3.11 21.41
CA ASN A 101 3.18 3.64 20.12
C ASN A 101 2.67 2.81 18.94
N SER A 102 2.54 1.50 19.09
CA SER A 102 2.01 0.59 18.07
C SER A 102 0.58 0.92 17.65
N ASN A 103 -0.27 1.40 18.57
CA ASN A 103 -1.64 1.78 18.23
C ASN A 103 -1.68 3.02 17.33
N VAL A 104 -0.82 3.99 17.61
CA VAL A 104 -0.71 5.20 16.76
C VAL A 104 -0.23 4.84 15.36
N LYS A 105 0.66 3.85 15.25
CA LYS A 105 1.20 3.34 13.97
C LYS A 105 0.21 2.48 13.20
N ALA A 106 -0.77 1.86 13.86
CA ALA A 106 -1.85 1.10 13.23
C ALA A 106 -3.08 1.96 12.90
N ASN A 107 -3.05 3.26 13.16
CA ASN A 107 -4.16 4.15 12.90
C ASN A 107 -4.21 4.53 11.42
N LEU A 108 -5.17 3.98 10.68
CA LEU A 108 -5.36 4.24 9.26
C LEU A 108 -5.60 5.72 9.00
N GLN A 109 -5.08 6.23 7.88
CA GLN A 109 -5.33 7.58 7.40
C GLN A 109 -6.11 7.58 6.09
N TYR A 110 -5.53 6.97 5.05
CA TYR A 110 -6.14 6.84 3.73
C TYR A 110 -6.06 5.40 3.24
N VAL A 111 -7.11 5.00 2.53
CA VAL A 111 -7.12 3.74 1.78
C VAL A 111 -7.68 3.97 0.39
N GLY A 112 -7.17 3.20 -0.57
CA GLY A 112 -7.62 3.24 -1.95
C GLY A 112 -7.37 1.93 -2.66
N ALA A 113 -7.95 1.76 -3.84
CA ALA A 113 -7.77 0.59 -4.68
C ALA A 113 -7.31 0.97 -6.07
N SER A 114 -6.57 0.09 -6.72
CA SER A 114 -6.18 0.20 -8.11
C SER A 114 -6.16 -1.16 -8.79
N SER A 115 -6.35 -1.15 -10.11
CA SER A 115 -6.23 -2.34 -10.95
C SER A 115 -5.52 -1.96 -12.23
N ASP A 116 -4.61 -2.82 -12.68
CA ASP A 116 -3.93 -2.66 -13.97
C ASP A 116 -4.66 -3.38 -15.13
N ALA A 117 -5.82 -4.01 -14.86
CA ALA A 117 -6.62 -4.66 -15.88
C ALA A 117 -7.00 -3.75 -17.07
N PRO A 118 -7.45 -2.49 -16.87
CA PRO A 118 -7.71 -1.57 -17.96
C PRO A 118 -6.45 -1.21 -18.77
N ALA A 119 -5.31 -1.05 -18.10
CA ALA A 119 -4.04 -0.75 -18.77
C ALA A 119 -3.58 -1.92 -19.64
N LEU A 120 -3.66 -3.15 -19.12
CA LEU A 120 -3.37 -4.36 -19.88
C LEU A 120 -4.26 -4.48 -21.12
N LYS A 121 -5.56 -4.28 -20.95
CA LYS A 121 -6.52 -4.27 -22.06
C LYS A 121 -6.18 -3.21 -23.12
N ALA A 122 -5.85 -2.00 -22.67
CA ALA A 122 -5.48 -0.90 -23.56
C ALA A 122 -4.18 -1.18 -24.33
N ALA A 123 -3.27 -1.96 -23.74
CA ALA A 123 -2.04 -2.44 -24.38
C ALA A 123 -2.25 -3.69 -25.27
N GLY A 124 -3.48 -4.16 -25.43
CA GLY A 124 -3.81 -5.37 -26.23
C GLY A 124 -3.57 -6.69 -25.50
N GLY A 125 -3.33 -6.65 -24.20
CA GLY A 125 -3.20 -7.83 -23.32
C GLY A 125 -4.55 -8.32 -22.79
N ASN A 126 -4.48 -9.37 -21.96
CA ASN A 126 -5.65 -9.91 -21.28
C ASN A 126 -5.88 -9.20 -19.95
N ALA A 127 -7.02 -8.55 -19.80
CA ALA A 127 -7.41 -7.87 -18.56
C ALA A 127 -7.47 -8.81 -17.33
N ASP A 128 -7.77 -10.10 -17.54
CA ASP A 128 -7.86 -11.09 -16.47
C ASP A 128 -6.49 -11.43 -15.84
N ASP A 129 -5.39 -11.12 -16.54
CA ASP A 129 -4.04 -11.26 -15.99
C ASP A 129 -3.63 -10.10 -15.09
N GLY A 130 -4.53 -9.16 -14.87
CA GLY A 130 -4.31 -8.00 -14.03
C GLY A 130 -4.21 -8.34 -12.54
N THR A 131 -3.79 -7.33 -11.80
CA THR A 131 -3.62 -7.36 -10.35
C THR A 131 -4.50 -6.30 -9.69
N LEU A 132 -5.24 -6.71 -8.67
CA LEU A 132 -5.94 -5.81 -7.77
C LEU A 132 -4.99 -5.41 -6.64
N ARG A 133 -4.84 -4.11 -6.41
CA ARG A 133 -3.95 -3.55 -5.38
C ARG A 133 -4.71 -2.60 -4.47
N PHE A 134 -4.31 -2.58 -3.21
CA PHE A 134 -4.85 -1.69 -2.19
C PHE A 134 -3.71 -0.88 -1.59
N GLY A 135 -3.81 0.44 -1.71
CA GLY A 135 -2.90 1.40 -1.06
C GLY A 135 -3.43 1.76 0.32
N ILE A 136 -2.57 1.69 1.31
CA ILE A 136 -2.90 1.96 2.70
C ILE A 136 -1.89 2.97 3.24
N SER A 137 -2.36 4.02 3.90
CA SER A 137 -1.51 4.90 4.69
C SER A 137 -2.01 5.00 6.13
N THR A 138 -1.09 5.27 7.05
CA THR A 138 -1.37 5.50 8.47
C THR A 138 -0.95 6.89 8.89
N TRP A 139 -1.47 7.35 10.03
CA TRP A 139 -1.15 8.65 10.60
C TRP A 139 0.27 8.75 11.15
N ALA A 140 0.92 7.62 11.43
CA ALA A 140 2.29 7.58 11.92
C ALA A 140 3.08 6.46 11.25
N ASN A 141 4.39 6.62 11.18
CA ASN A 141 5.28 5.59 10.65
C ASN A 141 5.34 4.38 11.59
N TRP A 142 5.34 3.17 11.02
CA TRP A 142 5.70 1.96 11.74
C TRP A 142 7.18 1.63 11.53
N ASP A 143 7.77 0.91 12.49
CA ASP A 143 9.16 0.47 12.40
C ASP A 143 9.24 -0.81 11.56
N VAL A 144 8.38 -1.79 11.86
CA VAL A 144 8.33 -3.10 11.16
C VAL A 144 6.89 -3.55 10.97
N VAL A 145 6.47 -3.68 9.72
CA VAL A 145 5.16 -4.26 9.37
C VAL A 145 5.14 -5.77 9.60
N SER A 146 3.97 -6.34 9.89
CA SER A 146 3.73 -7.78 10.15
C SER A 146 4.35 -8.33 11.44
N TYR A 147 4.88 -7.46 12.28
CA TYR A 147 5.30 -7.81 13.62
C TYR A 147 4.59 -6.98 14.67
N GLU A 148 4.74 -5.68 14.57
CA GLU A 148 4.12 -4.73 15.46
C GLU A 148 2.67 -4.46 15.04
N ASN A 149 2.47 -4.28 13.73
CA ASN A 149 1.17 -3.97 13.13
C ASN A 149 0.84 -4.95 12.01
N THR A 150 -0.41 -5.39 11.98
CA THR A 150 -0.95 -6.23 10.91
C THR A 150 -2.05 -5.47 10.20
N PHE A 151 -1.96 -5.43 8.87
CA PHE A 151 -2.98 -4.86 8.01
C PHE A 151 -3.74 -5.98 7.30
N THR A 152 -5.05 -5.85 7.28
CA THR A 152 -5.95 -6.79 6.63
C THR A 152 -6.84 -6.06 5.64
N VAL A 153 -6.93 -6.58 4.42
CA VAL A 153 -7.94 -6.18 3.44
C VAL A 153 -8.90 -7.33 3.27
N GLU A 154 -10.15 -7.12 3.60
CA GLU A 154 -11.24 -8.05 3.33
C GLU A 154 -11.90 -7.69 2.01
N ILE A 155 -12.18 -8.68 1.17
CA ILE A 155 -12.73 -8.50 -0.17
C ILE A 155 -14.01 -9.32 -0.27
N ASP A 156 -15.10 -8.67 -0.61
CA ASP A 156 -16.41 -9.22 -0.91
C ASP A 156 -16.62 -9.12 -2.43
N THR A 157 -16.69 -10.23 -3.10
CA THR A 157 -16.76 -10.32 -4.56
C THR A 157 -18.18 -10.48 -5.10
N ASP A 158 -19.16 -10.75 -4.25
CA ASP A 158 -20.57 -10.95 -4.61
C ASP A 158 -21.53 -9.90 -4.01
N GLY A 159 -21.02 -8.97 -3.20
CA GLY A 159 -21.78 -7.85 -2.64
C GLY A 159 -22.69 -8.21 -1.48
N ASN A 160 -22.45 -9.34 -0.81
CA ASN A 160 -23.27 -9.83 0.30
C ASN A 160 -22.86 -9.26 1.67
N ASN A 161 -21.87 -8.36 1.71
CA ASN A 161 -21.25 -7.79 2.91
C ASN A 161 -20.53 -8.80 3.81
N ARG A 162 -20.03 -9.87 3.21
CA ARG A 162 -19.16 -10.86 3.85
C ARG A 162 -17.92 -11.04 3.01
N ALA A 163 -16.77 -11.16 3.66
CA ALA A 163 -15.54 -11.38 2.94
C ALA A 163 -15.49 -12.78 2.32
N ASP A 164 -15.17 -12.85 1.03
CA ASP A 164 -14.81 -14.08 0.32
C ASP A 164 -13.31 -14.34 0.42
N TYR A 165 -12.53 -13.26 0.45
CA TYR A 165 -11.07 -13.29 0.52
C TYR A 165 -10.53 -12.32 1.57
N LYS A 166 -9.31 -12.62 2.04
CA LYS A 166 -8.52 -11.73 2.89
C LYS A 166 -7.09 -11.66 2.41
N LEU A 167 -6.57 -10.44 2.30
CA LEU A 167 -5.14 -10.18 2.20
C LEU A 167 -4.66 -9.74 3.59
N VAL A 168 -3.59 -10.34 4.07
CA VAL A 168 -3.04 -10.06 5.41
C VAL A 168 -1.54 -9.84 5.29
N THR A 169 -1.02 -8.77 5.90
CA THR A 169 0.43 -8.64 6.06
C THR A 169 0.93 -9.68 7.04
N ASP A 170 1.91 -10.46 6.63
CA ASP A 170 2.47 -11.55 7.42
C ASP A 170 3.96 -11.73 7.10
N ARG A 171 4.58 -12.72 7.68
CA ARG A 171 5.96 -13.11 7.40
C ARG A 171 6.01 -14.45 6.70
N ALA A 172 6.97 -14.61 5.82
CA ALA A 172 7.27 -15.92 5.28
C ALA A 172 7.76 -16.85 6.41
N LYS A 173 7.21 -18.06 6.46
CA LYS A 173 7.57 -19.05 7.49
C LYS A 173 9.08 -19.33 7.45
N GLY A 174 9.75 -19.08 8.57
CA GLY A 174 11.20 -19.27 8.69
C GLY A 174 12.07 -18.19 8.08
N LEU A 175 11.47 -17.10 7.59
CA LEU A 175 12.17 -15.95 7.05
C LEU A 175 11.68 -14.67 7.76
N ASP A 176 12.59 -13.74 7.94
CA ASP A 176 12.23 -12.42 8.49
C ASP A 176 11.91 -11.44 7.35
N TYR A 177 10.98 -11.83 6.49
CA TYR A 177 10.58 -11.07 5.32
C TYR A 177 9.07 -10.84 5.30
N PRO A 178 8.61 -9.59 5.35
CA PRO A 178 7.20 -9.26 5.25
C PRO A 178 6.65 -9.56 3.86
N LEU A 179 5.45 -10.11 3.82
CA LEU A 179 4.72 -10.43 2.60
C LEU A 179 3.21 -10.24 2.81
N VAL A 180 2.45 -10.43 1.74
CA VAL A 180 0.99 -10.44 1.76
C VAL A 180 0.54 -11.89 1.59
N ARG A 181 -0.24 -12.41 2.54
CA ARG A 181 -0.92 -13.70 2.39
C ARG A 181 -2.33 -13.50 1.89
N LEU A 182 -2.71 -14.33 0.94
CA LEU A 182 -4.07 -14.45 0.46
C LEU A 182 -4.75 -15.65 1.11
N TYR A 183 -5.91 -15.39 1.68
CA TYR A 183 -6.82 -16.41 2.20
C TYR A 183 -8.15 -16.32 1.46
N GLY A 184 -8.82 -17.48 1.30
CA GLY A 184 -10.19 -17.57 0.82
C GLY A 184 -11.05 -18.33 1.81
N TYR A 185 -12.34 -18.01 1.84
CA TYR A 185 -13.31 -18.77 2.63
C TYR A 185 -13.84 -19.96 1.81
N LYS A 186 -13.60 -21.18 2.31
CA LYS A 186 -14.14 -22.43 1.74
C LYS A 186 -14.97 -23.14 2.79
N ASN A 187 -16.26 -23.29 2.54
CA ASN A 187 -17.20 -23.93 3.47
C ASN A 187 -17.14 -23.32 4.89
N GLY A 188 -17.01 -21.98 4.98
CA GLY A 188 -16.90 -21.25 6.24
C GLY A 188 -15.53 -21.28 6.91
N ASN A 189 -14.56 -22.02 6.36
CA ASN A 189 -13.20 -22.07 6.85
C ASN A 189 -12.27 -21.16 6.05
N LEU A 190 -11.35 -20.48 6.75
CA LEU A 190 -10.31 -19.68 6.13
C LEU A 190 -9.17 -20.60 5.67
N VAL A 191 -8.86 -20.58 4.37
CA VAL A 191 -7.84 -21.42 3.73
C VAL A 191 -6.82 -20.52 3.06
N GLU A 192 -5.52 -20.75 3.30
CA GLU A 192 -4.44 -20.05 2.60
C GLU A 192 -4.44 -20.47 1.12
N LEU A 193 -4.42 -19.49 0.22
CA LEU A 193 -4.42 -19.70 -1.23
C LEU A 193 -3.06 -19.35 -1.85
N GLY A 194 -2.29 -18.45 -1.23
CA GLY A 194 -1.00 -18.02 -1.74
C GLY A 194 -0.42 -16.84 -0.97
N TYR A 195 0.71 -16.35 -1.46
CA TYR A 195 1.37 -15.15 -0.93
C TYR A 195 2.04 -14.35 -2.03
N TYR A 196 2.12 -13.05 -1.82
CA TYR A 196 2.58 -12.07 -2.80
C TYR A 196 3.56 -11.09 -2.16
N PRO A 197 4.39 -10.39 -2.96
CA PRO A 197 5.27 -9.38 -2.43
C PRO A 197 4.49 -8.21 -1.82
N LEU A 198 4.94 -7.72 -0.69
CA LEU A 198 4.49 -6.45 -0.17
C LEU A 198 5.04 -5.33 -1.09
N ASN A 199 4.25 -4.29 -1.31
CA ASN A 199 4.52 -3.20 -2.26
C ASN A 199 4.65 -3.65 -3.73
N GLY A 200 4.20 -4.86 -4.05
CA GLY A 200 3.97 -5.31 -5.41
C GLY A 200 5.20 -5.68 -6.22
N ALA A 201 6.40 -5.80 -5.61
CA ALA A 201 7.61 -6.11 -6.35
C ALA A 201 8.53 -7.10 -5.63
N TRP A 202 9.24 -7.89 -6.46
CA TRP A 202 10.38 -8.70 -6.06
C TRP A 202 11.64 -8.15 -6.74
N GLY A 203 12.80 -8.32 -6.11
CA GLY A 203 14.11 -7.97 -6.70
C GLY A 203 14.68 -6.63 -6.23
N ASP A 204 15.40 -5.93 -7.10
CA ASP A 204 16.21 -4.73 -6.78
C ASP A 204 15.38 -3.41 -6.80
N VAL A 205 14.11 -3.47 -6.48
CA VAL A 205 13.28 -2.27 -6.32
C VAL A 205 13.19 -1.85 -4.86
N ASP A 206 13.18 -0.54 -4.62
CA ASP A 206 12.94 -0.02 -3.27
C ASP A 206 11.46 -0.20 -2.91
N THR A 207 11.19 -1.27 -2.17
CA THR A 207 9.84 -1.59 -1.69
C THR A 207 9.53 -0.98 -0.34
N ASN A 208 10.49 -0.34 0.28
CA ASN A 208 10.43 0.41 1.54
C ASN A 208 9.36 -0.05 2.54
N MET A 209 9.61 -1.17 3.20
CA MET A 209 8.67 -1.80 4.13
C MET A 209 8.82 -1.34 5.59
N MET A 210 9.90 -0.63 5.91
CA MET A 210 10.27 -0.23 7.27
C MET A 210 10.36 1.29 7.36
N ASP A 211 10.10 1.85 8.53
CA ASP A 211 10.10 3.30 8.81
C ASP A 211 9.25 4.10 7.83
N THR A 212 8.10 3.59 7.47
CA THR A 212 7.17 4.19 6.53
C THR A 212 5.76 4.19 7.10
N ASN A 213 4.90 4.98 6.51
CA ASN A 213 3.47 5.00 6.83
C ASN A 213 2.60 4.57 5.65
N THR A 214 3.20 4.00 4.60
CA THR A 214 2.49 3.57 3.41
C THR A 214 2.87 2.17 2.99
N LEU A 215 1.91 1.40 2.54
CA LEU A 215 2.11 0.07 1.97
C LEU A 215 1.11 -0.22 0.86
N ILE A 216 1.48 -1.16 -0.01
CA ILE A 216 0.63 -1.68 -1.08
C ILE A 216 0.49 -3.18 -0.89
N MET A 217 -0.76 -3.64 -0.80
CA MET A 217 -1.12 -5.05 -0.77
C MET A 217 -1.87 -5.40 -2.04
N GLY A 218 -1.61 -6.57 -2.63
CA GLY A 218 -2.31 -6.94 -3.85
C GLY A 218 -2.31 -8.44 -4.11
N ALA A 219 -3.19 -8.85 -5.01
CA ALA A 219 -3.26 -10.22 -5.54
C ALA A 219 -3.71 -10.19 -7.01
N PRO A 220 -3.32 -11.19 -7.82
CA PRO A 220 -3.84 -11.37 -9.16
C PRO A 220 -5.37 -11.50 -9.15
N LEU A 221 -6.04 -10.86 -10.10
CA LEU A 221 -7.50 -10.92 -10.22
C LEU A 221 -8.02 -12.35 -10.32
N LYS A 222 -7.30 -13.20 -11.06
CA LYS A 222 -7.65 -14.63 -11.23
C LYS A 222 -7.63 -15.41 -9.91
N ASP A 223 -6.74 -15.06 -8.98
CA ASP A 223 -6.64 -15.75 -7.70
C ASP A 223 -7.75 -15.32 -6.73
N LEU A 224 -8.43 -14.21 -7.05
CA LEU A 224 -9.65 -13.72 -6.41
C LEU A 224 -10.93 -14.17 -7.16
N GLY A 225 -10.81 -15.02 -8.18
CA GLY A 225 -11.93 -15.49 -8.98
C GLY A 225 -12.61 -14.40 -9.83
N LEU A 226 -11.92 -13.27 -10.05
CA LEU A 226 -12.43 -12.12 -10.80
C LEU A 226 -12.05 -12.23 -12.28
N THR A 227 -13.01 -12.01 -13.16
CA THR A 227 -12.81 -12.03 -14.62
C THR A 227 -13.49 -10.85 -15.28
N SER A 228 -12.95 -10.41 -16.40
CA SER A 228 -13.51 -9.33 -17.21
C SER A 228 -14.87 -9.69 -17.82
N ALA A 229 -15.16 -10.98 -18.00
CA ALA A 229 -16.43 -11.46 -18.50
C ALA A 229 -17.59 -11.14 -17.54
N ASN A 230 -17.35 -11.19 -16.25
CA ASN A 230 -18.33 -10.86 -15.23
C ASN A 230 -18.34 -9.37 -14.88
N ASN A 231 -17.21 -8.67 -15.13
CA ASN A 231 -16.97 -7.26 -14.76
C ASN A 231 -17.61 -6.88 -13.41
N PRO A 232 -17.26 -7.56 -12.31
CA PRO A 232 -18.01 -7.48 -11.08
C PRO A 232 -17.76 -6.17 -10.37
N ASP A 233 -18.81 -5.66 -9.72
CA ASP A 233 -18.67 -4.67 -8.66
C ASP A 233 -18.27 -5.43 -7.40
N ILE A 234 -17.14 -5.12 -6.82
CA ILE A 234 -16.67 -5.69 -5.55
C ILE A 234 -16.80 -4.68 -4.42
N GLN A 235 -16.70 -5.16 -3.19
CA GLN A 235 -16.51 -4.32 -2.02
C GLN A 235 -15.25 -4.76 -1.28
N TYR A 236 -14.57 -3.81 -0.66
CA TYR A 236 -13.45 -4.11 0.23
C TYR A 236 -13.51 -3.26 1.48
N ARG A 237 -12.90 -3.72 2.54
CA ARG A 237 -12.65 -2.95 3.75
C ARG A 237 -11.26 -3.23 4.27
N VAL A 238 -10.69 -2.25 4.96
CA VAL A 238 -9.34 -2.34 5.50
C VAL A 238 -9.40 -2.20 7.01
N SER A 239 -8.67 -3.04 7.70
CA SER A 239 -8.47 -2.95 9.14
C SER A 239 -6.99 -3.06 9.49
N ALA A 240 -6.63 -2.46 10.61
CA ALA A 240 -5.31 -2.54 11.19
C ALA A 240 -5.40 -2.99 12.65
N THR A 241 -4.53 -3.93 13.02
CA THR A 241 -4.41 -4.47 14.38
C THR A 241 -2.99 -4.32 14.88
N THR A 242 -2.80 -4.36 16.20
CA THR A 242 -1.48 -4.50 16.81
C THR A 242 -1.44 -5.77 17.68
N GLN A 243 -0.24 -6.28 17.91
CA GLN A 243 -0.07 -7.43 18.81
C GLN A 243 -0.32 -7.08 20.30
N TYR A 244 -0.46 -5.81 20.63
CA TYR A 244 -0.59 -5.31 22.01
C TYR A 244 -2.03 -4.98 22.41
N GLU A 245 -2.95 -4.99 21.46
CA GLU A 245 -4.37 -4.76 21.72
C GLU A 245 -5.25 -5.81 21.04
N TRP A 246 -6.37 -6.11 21.68
CA TRP A 246 -7.38 -7.01 21.12
C TRP A 246 -8.32 -6.27 20.18
N GLY A 247 -8.54 -6.85 19.00
CA GLY A 247 -9.44 -6.31 17.99
C GLY A 247 -8.76 -5.31 17.05
N ASN A 248 -9.58 -4.65 16.23
CA ASN A 248 -9.10 -3.66 15.28
C ASN A 248 -8.80 -2.33 16.01
N VAL A 249 -7.62 -1.79 15.78
CA VAL A 249 -7.26 -0.44 16.23
C VAL A 249 -7.95 0.60 15.37
N SER A 250 -8.04 0.31 14.06
CA SER A 250 -8.64 1.20 13.07
C SER A 250 -9.21 0.38 11.94
N GLU A 251 -10.36 0.78 11.39
CA GLU A 251 -10.98 0.09 10.27
C GLU A 251 -11.84 1.04 9.42
N THR A 252 -12.06 0.66 8.16
CA THR A 252 -12.99 1.34 7.26
C THR A 252 -14.34 0.61 7.22
N GLY A 253 -15.38 1.26 6.72
CA GLY A 253 -16.55 0.56 6.20
C GLY A 253 -16.26 -0.17 4.89
N TRP A 254 -17.28 -0.83 4.33
CA TRP A 254 -17.23 -1.41 2.99
C TRP A 254 -17.17 -0.33 1.92
N ILE A 255 -16.20 -0.46 1.00
CA ILE A 255 -15.91 0.48 -0.07
C ILE A 255 -16.12 -0.25 -1.40
N LYS A 256 -16.92 0.32 -2.29
CA LYS A 256 -17.18 -0.25 -3.62
C LYS A 256 -16.04 0.05 -4.57
N TYR A 257 -15.69 -0.92 -5.41
CA TYR A 257 -14.67 -0.77 -6.44
C TYR A 257 -14.98 -1.67 -7.65
N ARG A 258 -14.53 -1.25 -8.84
CA ARG A 258 -14.71 -1.96 -10.11
C ARG A 258 -13.35 -2.30 -10.71
N PRO A 259 -12.83 -3.50 -10.52
CA PRO A 259 -11.46 -3.83 -10.95
C PRO A 259 -11.21 -3.71 -12.45
N PHE A 260 -12.20 -4.01 -13.27
CA PHE A 260 -12.09 -3.98 -14.74
C PHE A 260 -12.56 -2.67 -15.37
N SER A 261 -13.24 -1.82 -14.61
CA SER A 261 -13.73 -0.51 -15.06
C SER A 261 -13.73 0.51 -13.93
N PRO A 262 -12.55 0.76 -13.32
CA PRO A 262 -12.43 1.74 -12.24
C PRO A 262 -12.71 3.15 -12.75
N LYS A 263 -13.01 4.06 -11.86
CA LYS A 263 -13.18 5.49 -12.19
C LYS A 263 -11.87 6.16 -12.57
N LEU A 264 -10.76 5.60 -12.13
CA LEU A 264 -9.43 6.11 -12.40
C LEU A 264 -8.48 4.92 -12.56
N TRP A 265 -7.66 4.92 -13.59
CA TRP A 265 -6.58 3.98 -13.77
C TRP A 265 -5.36 4.65 -14.40
N PHE A 266 -4.21 4.06 -14.20
CA PHE A 266 -2.94 4.57 -14.68
C PHE A 266 -2.29 3.58 -15.62
N SER A 267 -1.78 4.11 -16.75
CA SER A 267 -0.76 3.42 -17.51
C SER A 267 0.59 4.00 -17.09
N GLY A 268 1.46 3.20 -16.54
CA GLY A 268 2.84 3.59 -16.36
C GLY A 268 3.54 3.49 -17.71
N ASP A 269 4.04 4.59 -18.23
CA ASP A 269 5.10 4.53 -19.22
C ASP A 269 6.39 4.20 -18.48
N SER A 270 6.89 3.00 -18.70
CA SER A 270 8.17 2.51 -18.19
C SER A 270 9.32 3.07 -19.00
#